data_ecf76a1af99d49fa6ec1c45888eba2d1
#
_entry.id   ecf76a1af99d49fa6ec1c45888eba2d1
#
_cell.length_a   1.000
_cell.length_b   1.000
_cell.length_c   1.000
_cell.angle_alpha   90.00
_cell.angle_beta   90.00
_cell.angle_gamma   90.00
#
_symmetry.space_group_name_H-M   'P 1'
#
loop_
_entity.id
_entity.type
_entity.pdbx_description
1 polymer ?
#
loop_
_entity_poly.entity_id
_entity_poly.type
_entity_poly.pdbx_seq_one_letter_code
_entity_poly.pdbx_strand_id
1 'polypeptide(L)'
;MADKSPFYIVGEFISPLLCESIIDAVNFTVPDKDREGHYIKTSKTSDSAEEVLYERLQLVVPELMAHYSQIYKGTERMQFEWFPEGSEGTFVCENSEFLRQKWLRVRPRDFTGILFLSDYQDNPPFDNDYEVYGGKLEFAQHSFGFNPTRGTLVVFPSDPHFINITSPVQVGDLYQVRIQLATNQPYLYNPRDFPGNYTTWFKTLL
;
A
#
# COMPACT_ATOMS: atom_id res chain seq x y z
N MET A 1 -12.27 5.78 -25.33
CA MET A 1 -12.38 5.73 -23.86
C MET A 1 -11.08 6.28 -23.34
N ALA A 2 -11.11 7.20 -22.37
CA ALA A 2 -9.86 7.66 -21.75
C ALA A 2 -9.19 6.47 -21.07
N ASP A 3 -7.90 6.27 -21.34
CA ASP A 3 -7.12 5.23 -20.70
C ASP A 3 -7.11 5.46 -19.19
N LYS A 4 -7.62 4.52 -18.41
CA LYS A 4 -7.64 4.61 -16.96
C LYS A 4 -6.33 4.08 -16.39
N SER A 5 -5.76 4.79 -15.42
CA SER A 5 -4.61 4.29 -14.67
C SER A 5 -4.95 2.95 -13.97
N PRO A 6 -4.04 1.97 -13.92
CA PRO A 6 -4.23 0.81 -13.06
C PRO A 6 -4.13 1.15 -11.57
N PHE A 7 -3.63 2.34 -11.24
CA PHE A 7 -3.56 2.84 -9.87
C PHE A 7 -4.72 3.82 -9.62
N TYR A 8 -5.41 3.64 -8.51
CA TYR A 8 -6.41 4.56 -7.99
C TYR A 8 -5.86 5.22 -6.74
N ILE A 9 -5.74 6.55 -6.77
CA ILE A 9 -5.10 7.31 -5.69
C ILE A 9 -6.15 8.19 -5.03
N VAL A 10 -6.25 8.11 -3.71
CA VAL A 10 -7.11 8.97 -2.89
C VAL A 10 -6.20 9.80 -1.99
N GLY A 11 -5.94 11.05 -2.40
CA GLY A 11 -5.28 12.02 -1.53
C GLY A 11 -6.19 12.41 -0.37
N GLU A 12 -5.61 12.70 0.78
CA GLU A 12 -6.37 13.09 1.98
C GLU A 12 -7.48 12.07 2.37
N PHE A 13 -7.23 10.78 2.12
CA PHE A 13 -8.15 9.72 2.54
C PHE A 13 -8.45 9.80 4.04
N ILE A 14 -7.43 10.12 4.82
CA ILE A 14 -7.55 10.51 6.23
C ILE A 14 -6.65 11.73 6.53
N SER A 15 -6.99 12.47 7.57
CA SER A 15 -6.18 13.63 7.98
C SER A 15 -4.86 13.22 8.64
N PRO A 16 -3.83 14.08 8.64
CA PRO A 16 -2.57 13.83 9.36
C PRO A 16 -2.76 13.51 10.84
N LEU A 17 -3.64 14.21 11.54
CA LEU A 17 -3.97 13.94 12.95
C LEU A 17 -4.57 12.54 13.15
N LEU A 18 -5.38 12.07 12.20
CA LEU A 18 -5.93 10.72 12.28
C LEU A 18 -4.85 9.66 12.03
N CYS A 19 -3.87 9.93 11.15
CA CYS A 19 -2.72 9.05 10.98
C CYS A 19 -1.97 8.84 12.30
N GLU A 20 -1.65 9.92 12.99
CA GLU A 20 -0.98 9.90 14.31
C GLU A 20 -1.80 9.10 15.34
N SER A 21 -3.09 9.40 15.44
CA SER A 21 -3.99 8.69 16.36
C SER A 21 -4.06 7.18 16.06
N ILE A 22 -3.98 6.78 14.80
CA ILE A 22 -3.95 5.37 14.40
C ILE A 22 -2.64 4.72 14.82
N ILE A 23 -1.49 5.37 14.58
CA ILE A 23 -0.18 4.85 14.99
C ILE A 23 -0.16 4.60 16.50
N ASP A 24 -0.62 5.57 17.28
CA ASP A 24 -0.70 5.47 18.74
C ASP A 24 -1.66 4.34 19.19
N ALA A 25 -2.83 4.24 18.57
CA ALA A 25 -3.84 3.22 18.90
C ALA A 25 -3.37 1.79 18.58
N VAL A 26 -2.58 1.60 17.52
CA VAL A 26 -2.03 0.30 17.16
C VAL A 26 -1.00 -0.16 18.19
N ASN A 27 -0.25 0.75 18.81
CA ASN A 27 0.75 0.48 19.82
C ASN A 27 1.71 -0.65 19.41
N PHE A 28 2.51 -0.39 18.40
CA PHE A 28 3.47 -1.37 17.86
C PHE A 28 4.46 -1.84 18.94
N THR A 29 4.76 -3.12 18.92
CA THR A 29 5.85 -3.67 19.75
C THR A 29 7.18 -3.42 19.06
N VAL A 30 8.23 -3.20 19.85
CA VAL A 30 9.60 -3.05 19.32
C VAL A 30 9.91 -4.21 18.36
N PRO A 31 10.36 -3.91 17.14
CA PRO A 31 10.66 -4.93 16.15
C PRO A 31 11.80 -5.85 16.57
N ASP A 32 11.70 -7.10 16.17
CA ASP A 32 12.82 -8.04 16.27
C ASP A 32 13.93 -7.64 15.28
N LYS A 33 15.14 -8.15 15.54
CA LYS A 33 16.27 -8.03 14.63
C LYS A 33 16.56 -9.37 13.98
N ASP A 34 16.99 -9.32 12.72
CA ASP A 34 17.51 -10.48 12.02
C ASP A 34 18.89 -10.91 12.54
N ARG A 35 19.50 -11.93 11.93
CA ARG A 35 20.81 -12.46 12.31
C ARG A 35 21.96 -11.47 12.07
N GLU A 36 21.76 -10.48 11.22
CA GLU A 36 22.72 -9.44 10.86
C GLU A 36 22.54 -8.18 11.70
N GLY A 37 21.51 -8.15 12.55
CA GLY A 37 21.20 -7.04 13.45
C GLY A 37 20.29 -5.96 12.87
N HIS A 38 19.76 -6.16 11.65
CA HIS A 38 18.79 -5.25 11.03
C HIS A 38 17.40 -5.49 11.61
N TYR A 39 16.66 -4.41 11.78
CA TYR A 39 15.26 -4.51 12.20
C TYR A 39 14.38 -5.16 11.12
N ILE A 40 13.48 -6.00 11.59
CA ILE A 40 12.48 -6.66 10.74
C ILE A 40 11.17 -5.86 10.87
N LYS A 41 10.49 -5.62 9.75
CA LYS A 41 9.16 -4.99 9.79
C LYS A 41 8.22 -5.75 10.74
N THR A 42 7.39 -5.03 11.46
CA THR A 42 6.29 -5.63 12.23
C THR A 42 4.96 -5.43 11.53
N SER A 43 4.04 -6.37 11.73
CA SER A 43 2.68 -6.27 11.23
C SER A 43 1.70 -6.66 12.33
N LYS A 44 0.63 -5.87 12.50
CA LYS A 44 -0.32 -6.00 13.58
C LYS A 44 -1.75 -5.72 13.08
N THR A 45 -2.74 -6.25 13.77
CA THR A 45 -4.15 -5.87 13.60
C THR A 45 -4.60 -5.03 14.80
N SER A 46 -5.54 -4.12 14.57
CA SER A 46 -6.14 -3.29 15.62
C SER A 46 -7.62 -3.07 15.30
N ASP A 47 -8.50 -3.59 16.16
CA ASP A 47 -9.96 -3.50 15.93
C ASP A 47 -10.44 -2.05 15.90
N SER A 48 -9.98 -1.21 16.82
CA SER A 48 -10.39 0.20 16.90
C SER A 48 -9.92 1.04 15.72
N ALA A 49 -8.66 0.84 15.28
CA ALA A 49 -8.12 1.54 14.13
C ALA A 49 -8.75 1.04 12.82
N GLU A 50 -9.03 -0.26 12.72
CA GLU A 50 -9.69 -0.87 11.57
C GLU A 50 -11.12 -0.35 11.40
N GLU A 51 -11.89 -0.21 12.48
CA GLU A 51 -13.26 0.31 12.43
C GLU A 51 -13.32 1.71 11.82
N VAL A 52 -12.46 2.61 12.28
CA VAL A 52 -12.36 3.99 11.74
C VAL A 52 -11.98 3.99 10.26
N LEU A 53 -11.00 3.18 9.88
CA LEU A 53 -10.56 3.09 8.48
C LEU A 53 -11.62 2.44 7.60
N TYR A 54 -12.37 1.47 8.13
CA TYR A 54 -13.44 0.82 7.39
C TYR A 54 -14.57 1.80 7.04
N GLU A 55 -14.98 2.65 7.97
CA GLU A 55 -15.95 3.71 7.70
C GLU A 55 -15.48 4.64 6.56
N ARG A 56 -14.20 5.05 6.59
CA ARG A 56 -13.63 5.87 5.51
C ARG A 56 -13.57 5.15 4.18
N LEU A 57 -13.20 3.87 4.20
CA LEU A 57 -13.15 3.03 3.01
C LEU A 57 -14.52 2.91 2.34
N GLN A 58 -15.60 2.75 3.11
CA GLN A 58 -16.95 2.66 2.57
C GLN A 58 -17.36 3.90 1.76
N LEU A 59 -16.81 5.08 2.06
CA LEU A 59 -17.10 6.30 1.31
C LEU A 59 -16.44 6.31 -0.07
N VAL A 60 -15.27 5.68 -0.24
CA VAL A 60 -14.52 5.66 -1.51
C VAL A 60 -14.77 4.41 -2.35
N VAL A 61 -15.25 3.33 -1.75
CA VAL A 61 -15.52 2.05 -2.43
C VAL A 61 -16.39 2.21 -3.69
N PRO A 62 -17.47 3.01 -3.72
CA PRO A 62 -18.29 3.16 -4.92
C PRO A 62 -17.49 3.68 -6.12
N GLU A 63 -16.70 4.73 -5.94
CA GLU A 63 -15.87 5.30 -7.00
C GLU A 63 -14.72 4.39 -7.39
N LEU A 64 -14.06 3.78 -6.41
CA LEU A 64 -13.01 2.79 -6.61
C LEU A 64 -13.51 1.62 -7.46
N MET A 65 -14.66 1.06 -7.13
CA MET A 65 -15.25 -0.05 -7.88
C MET A 65 -15.70 0.38 -9.29
N ALA A 66 -16.23 1.59 -9.44
CA ALA A 66 -16.55 2.14 -10.74
C ALA A 66 -15.29 2.36 -11.62
N HIS A 67 -14.16 2.74 -11.00
CA HIS A 67 -12.88 2.87 -11.70
C HIS A 67 -12.45 1.53 -12.32
N TYR A 68 -12.54 0.44 -11.59
CA TYR A 68 -12.15 -0.90 -12.07
C TYR A 68 -13.30 -1.67 -12.75
N SER A 69 -14.51 -1.11 -12.84
CA SER A 69 -15.70 -1.78 -13.35
C SER A 69 -15.98 -3.11 -12.61
N GLN A 70 -15.87 -3.08 -11.29
CA GLN A 70 -16.06 -4.23 -10.41
C GLN A 70 -17.17 -3.99 -9.38
N ILE A 71 -17.55 -5.04 -8.66
CA ILE A 71 -18.51 -4.99 -7.57
C ILE A 71 -17.80 -5.44 -6.29
N TYR A 72 -17.78 -4.57 -5.30
CA TYR A 72 -17.16 -4.83 -4.00
C TYR A 72 -17.84 -6.00 -3.28
N LYS A 73 -17.03 -6.88 -2.70
CA LYS A 73 -17.47 -8.03 -1.90
C LYS A 73 -17.09 -7.89 -0.43
N GLY A 74 -15.93 -7.32 -0.15
CA GLY A 74 -15.45 -7.15 1.21
C GLY A 74 -13.94 -6.89 1.30
N THR A 75 -13.45 -6.71 2.52
CA THR A 75 -12.04 -6.61 2.86
C THR A 75 -11.64 -7.72 3.81
N GLU A 76 -10.36 -8.13 3.76
CA GLU A 76 -9.73 -8.88 4.85
C GLU A 76 -9.40 -7.93 6.02
N ARG A 77 -9.00 -8.50 7.17
CA ARG A 77 -8.47 -7.73 8.30
C ARG A 77 -7.30 -6.85 7.83
N MET A 78 -7.36 -5.56 8.16
CA MET A 78 -6.32 -4.62 7.81
C MET A 78 -5.03 -4.92 8.55
N GLN A 79 -3.89 -4.82 7.86
CA GLN A 79 -2.57 -5.04 8.43
C GLN A 79 -1.88 -3.69 8.62
N PHE A 80 -1.64 -3.33 9.87
CA PHE A 80 -0.86 -2.15 10.24
C PHE A 80 0.61 -2.55 10.26
N GLU A 81 1.43 -1.92 9.43
CA GLU A 81 2.82 -2.27 9.21
C GLU A 81 3.73 -1.13 9.70
N TRP A 82 4.76 -1.48 10.44
CA TRP A 82 5.85 -0.59 10.83
C TRP A 82 7.16 -1.11 10.26
N PHE A 83 7.82 -0.27 9.49
CA PHE A 83 9.16 -0.47 8.96
C PHE A 83 10.08 0.51 9.66
N PRO A 84 10.84 0.09 10.69
CA PRO A 84 11.80 0.96 11.36
C PRO A 84 13.00 1.28 10.47
N GLU A 85 13.75 2.31 10.85
CA GLU A 85 15.00 2.67 10.20
C GLU A 85 15.92 1.44 10.01
N GLY A 86 16.48 1.30 8.81
CA GLY A 86 17.32 0.18 8.39
C GLY A 86 16.56 -1.07 7.94
N SER A 87 15.22 -1.08 8.00
CA SER A 87 14.42 -2.20 7.49
C SER A 87 14.00 -2.00 6.04
N GLU A 88 13.61 -3.10 5.41
CA GLU A 88 13.05 -3.10 4.05
C GLU A 88 11.94 -4.15 3.92
N GLY A 89 11.13 -4.01 2.88
CA GLY A 89 10.14 -5.02 2.51
C GLY A 89 10.77 -6.16 1.72
N THR A 90 9.95 -7.18 1.48
CA THR A 90 10.23 -8.23 0.50
C THR A 90 9.30 -8.06 -0.71
N PHE A 91 9.67 -8.61 -1.86
CA PHE A 91 8.78 -8.66 -3.01
C PHE A 91 7.53 -9.46 -2.69
N VAL A 92 6.37 -8.87 -2.92
CA VAL A 92 5.06 -9.46 -2.61
C VAL A 92 4.20 -9.48 -3.87
N CYS A 93 3.64 -10.64 -4.19
CA CYS A 93 2.45 -10.78 -5.02
C CYS A 93 1.26 -11.09 -4.11
N GLU A 94 0.27 -10.23 -4.08
CA GLU A 94 -0.74 -10.24 -3.02
C GLU A 94 -1.75 -11.39 -3.14
N ASN A 95 -2.05 -11.83 -4.35
CA ASN A 95 -3.06 -12.86 -4.59
C ASN A 95 -2.53 -14.18 -5.14
N SER A 96 -1.27 -14.23 -5.58
CA SER A 96 -0.72 -15.39 -6.29
C SER A 96 0.63 -15.83 -5.75
N GLU A 97 0.94 -17.09 -5.91
CA GLU A 97 2.24 -17.69 -5.60
C GLU A 97 2.86 -18.27 -6.87
N PHE A 98 4.19 -18.16 -7.00
CA PHE A 98 4.92 -18.72 -8.13
C PHE A 98 5.28 -20.18 -7.83
N LEU A 99 4.47 -21.11 -8.35
CA LEU A 99 4.63 -22.53 -8.14
C LEU A 99 4.80 -23.25 -9.47
N ARG A 100 5.77 -24.15 -9.56
CA ARG A 100 6.04 -24.97 -10.77
C ARG A 100 6.11 -24.15 -12.06
N GLN A 101 6.84 -23.04 -11.99
CA GLN A 101 7.05 -22.09 -13.11
C GLN A 101 5.77 -21.38 -13.62
N LYS A 102 4.74 -21.31 -12.77
CA LYS A 102 3.48 -20.61 -13.07
C LYS A 102 3.02 -19.81 -11.88
N TRP A 103 2.39 -18.68 -12.15
CA TRP A 103 1.64 -17.95 -11.15
C TRP A 103 0.27 -18.62 -10.94
N LEU A 104 -0.01 -18.96 -9.70
CA LEU A 104 -1.28 -19.56 -9.31
C LEU A 104 -1.93 -18.65 -8.27
N ARG A 105 -3.15 -18.22 -8.55
CA ARG A 105 -3.95 -17.44 -7.58
C ARG A 105 -4.30 -18.33 -6.39
N VAL A 106 -3.90 -17.89 -5.20
CA VAL A 106 -4.09 -18.62 -3.93
C VAL A 106 -4.94 -17.87 -2.92
N ARG A 107 -5.24 -16.58 -3.18
CA ARG A 107 -6.02 -15.73 -2.28
C ARG A 107 -7.08 -14.94 -3.05
N PRO A 108 -8.27 -14.71 -2.44
CA PRO A 108 -9.36 -13.93 -3.06
C PRO A 108 -9.13 -12.41 -2.92
N ARG A 109 -7.93 -11.94 -3.22
CA ARG A 109 -7.53 -10.53 -3.20
C ARG A 109 -7.49 -10.03 -4.62
N ASP A 110 -8.34 -9.06 -4.93
CA ASP A 110 -8.42 -8.49 -6.27
C ASP A 110 -7.66 -7.17 -6.35
N PHE A 111 -7.74 -6.38 -5.29
CA PHE A 111 -7.01 -5.11 -5.17
C PHE A 111 -6.33 -5.01 -3.81
N THR A 112 -5.19 -4.34 -3.82
CA THR A 112 -4.43 -4.00 -2.62
C THR A 112 -4.39 -2.48 -2.49
N GLY A 113 -4.75 -2.00 -1.32
CA GLY A 113 -4.56 -0.61 -0.91
C GLY A 113 -3.39 -0.48 0.05
N ILE A 114 -2.53 0.51 -0.17
CA ILE A 114 -1.52 0.96 0.80
C ILE A 114 -1.90 2.37 1.22
N LEU A 115 -2.23 2.53 2.49
CA LEU A 115 -2.44 3.82 3.13
C LEU A 115 -1.18 4.22 3.87
N PHE A 116 -0.56 5.31 3.47
CA PHE A 116 0.62 5.85 4.14
C PHE A 116 0.20 6.64 5.38
N LEU A 117 0.80 6.33 6.53
CA LEU A 117 0.63 7.07 7.78
C LEU A 117 1.83 7.98 8.06
N SER A 118 2.98 7.74 7.42
CA SER A 118 4.18 8.58 7.43
C SER A 118 4.25 9.46 6.19
N ASP A 119 5.03 10.54 6.27
CA ASP A 119 5.26 11.48 5.18
C ASP A 119 6.72 11.46 4.72
N TYR A 120 6.94 11.45 3.41
CA TYR A 120 8.28 11.44 2.85
C TYR A 120 8.93 12.81 2.90
N GLN A 121 10.20 12.84 3.35
CA GLN A 121 11.02 14.04 3.37
C GLN A 121 12.42 13.74 2.81
N ASP A 122 12.94 14.63 1.97
CA ASP A 122 14.25 14.48 1.33
C ASP A 122 15.44 14.82 2.22
N ASN A 123 15.22 15.61 3.29
CA ASN A 123 16.29 16.24 4.05
C ASN A 123 16.21 15.94 5.56
N PRO A 124 16.80 14.84 6.04
CA PRO A 124 16.96 14.65 7.48
C PRO A 124 17.97 15.65 8.07
N PRO A 125 17.93 15.99 9.39
CA PRO A 125 17.00 15.42 10.38
C PRO A 125 15.59 15.96 10.25
N PHE A 126 14.61 15.22 10.75
CA PHE A 126 13.20 15.52 10.66
C PHE A 126 12.69 16.32 11.86
N ASP A 127 11.61 17.07 11.64
CA ASP A 127 10.96 17.87 12.67
C ASP A 127 9.98 17.04 13.55
N ASN A 128 9.56 15.86 13.05
CA ASN A 128 8.64 14.98 13.78
C ASN A 128 8.89 13.49 13.47
N ASP A 129 8.37 12.61 14.35
CA ASP A 129 8.55 11.15 14.31
C ASP A 129 7.74 10.45 13.21
N TYR A 130 6.95 11.19 12.43
CA TYR A 130 6.12 10.64 11.33
C TYR A 130 6.71 10.93 9.95
N GLU A 131 7.90 11.49 9.89
CA GLU A 131 8.63 11.74 8.65
C GLU A 131 9.61 10.62 8.37
N VAL A 132 9.78 10.29 7.07
CA VAL A 132 10.62 9.18 6.63
C VAL A 132 11.39 9.54 5.38
N TYR A 133 12.64 9.10 5.28
CA TYR A 133 13.43 9.07 4.05
C TYR A 133 13.64 7.63 3.60
N GLY A 134 13.30 7.32 2.36
CA GLY A 134 13.18 5.94 1.86
C GLY A 134 11.75 5.40 2.00
N GLY A 135 11.60 4.09 2.14
CA GLY A 135 10.29 3.45 2.36
C GLY A 135 9.30 3.58 1.20
N LYS A 136 9.80 3.77 -0.03
CA LYS A 136 8.99 3.91 -1.23
C LYS A 136 8.25 2.62 -1.57
N LEU A 137 6.98 2.71 -1.92
CA LEU A 137 6.24 1.59 -2.52
C LEU A 137 6.64 1.46 -3.99
N GLU A 138 7.38 0.43 -4.34
CA GLU A 138 7.94 0.23 -5.69
C GLU A 138 7.31 -0.96 -6.41
N PHE A 139 7.13 -0.81 -7.71
CA PHE A 139 6.63 -1.83 -8.64
C PHE A 139 7.73 -2.14 -9.67
N ALA A 140 8.51 -3.17 -9.40
CA ALA A 140 9.70 -3.49 -10.19
C ALA A 140 9.40 -3.71 -11.68
N GLN A 141 8.26 -4.34 -12.00
CA GLN A 141 7.87 -4.60 -13.39
C GLN A 141 7.48 -3.33 -14.17
N HIS A 142 7.15 -2.25 -13.46
CA HIS A 142 6.73 -0.99 -14.04
C HIS A 142 7.80 0.10 -13.96
N SER A 143 8.93 -0.18 -13.30
CA SER A 143 9.98 0.82 -13.00
C SER A 143 9.40 2.10 -12.39
N PHE A 144 8.47 1.92 -11.46
CA PHE A 144 7.66 2.98 -10.89
C PHE A 144 7.43 2.76 -9.39
N GLY A 145 7.24 3.83 -8.64
CA GLY A 145 6.93 3.78 -7.21
C GLY A 145 6.32 5.06 -6.68
N PHE A 146 5.74 4.96 -5.49
CA PHE A 146 5.16 6.07 -4.74
C PHE A 146 6.01 6.37 -3.51
N ASN A 147 6.34 7.63 -3.31
CA ASN A 147 6.84 8.09 -2.02
C ASN A 147 5.70 8.04 -1.00
N PRO A 148 5.98 7.70 0.26
CA PRO A 148 4.99 7.86 1.31
C PRO A 148 4.45 9.29 1.35
N THR A 149 3.13 9.42 1.33
CA THR A 149 2.45 10.72 1.47
C THR A 149 1.37 10.52 2.50
N ARG A 150 1.53 11.14 3.66
CA ARG A 150 0.69 10.92 4.84
C ARG A 150 -0.79 11.16 4.55
N GLY A 151 -1.62 10.19 4.91
CA GLY A 151 -3.06 10.21 4.66
C GLY A 151 -3.48 9.83 3.25
N THR A 152 -2.54 9.46 2.36
CA THR A 152 -2.85 9.05 0.98
C THR A 152 -3.02 7.53 0.89
N LEU A 153 -4.10 7.10 0.25
CA LEU A 153 -4.38 5.71 -0.09
C LEU A 153 -4.08 5.47 -1.58
N VAL A 154 -3.23 4.50 -1.87
CA VAL A 154 -2.92 4.04 -3.23
C VAL A 154 -3.49 2.63 -3.39
N VAL A 155 -4.38 2.44 -4.36
CA VAL A 155 -4.99 1.13 -4.67
C VAL A 155 -4.55 0.65 -6.04
N PHE A 156 -4.22 -0.63 -6.14
CA PHE A 156 -3.73 -1.27 -7.37
C PHE A 156 -4.19 -2.74 -7.44
N PRO A 157 -4.18 -3.37 -8.63
CA PRO A 157 -4.50 -4.78 -8.77
C PRO A 157 -3.51 -5.68 -8.00
N SER A 158 -4.02 -6.75 -7.40
CA SER A 158 -3.23 -7.66 -6.56
C SER A 158 -2.52 -8.77 -7.34
N ASP A 159 -2.66 -8.82 -8.66
CA ASP A 159 -2.14 -9.89 -9.50
C ASP A 159 -0.61 -9.78 -9.77
N PRO A 160 0.02 -10.79 -10.41
CA PRO A 160 1.46 -10.82 -10.64
C PRO A 160 2.04 -9.69 -11.49
N HIS A 161 1.24 -8.87 -12.16
CA HIS A 161 1.72 -7.68 -12.86
C HIS A 161 2.06 -6.55 -11.88
N PHE A 162 1.60 -6.64 -10.62
CA PHE A 162 1.80 -5.62 -9.58
C PHE A 162 2.57 -6.16 -8.38
N ILE A 163 3.59 -6.98 -8.64
CA ILE A 163 4.56 -7.35 -7.60
C ILE A 163 5.19 -6.08 -7.05
N ASN A 164 5.07 -5.88 -5.76
CA ASN A 164 5.51 -4.68 -5.08
C ASN A 164 6.51 -4.97 -3.96
N ILE A 165 7.25 -3.94 -3.58
CA ILE A 165 8.18 -3.96 -2.46
C ILE A 165 8.14 -2.59 -1.77
N THR A 166 8.34 -2.56 -0.46
CA THR A 166 8.71 -1.35 0.26
C THR A 166 10.22 -1.24 0.24
N SER A 167 10.76 -0.18 -0.38
CA SER A 167 12.21 0.03 -0.46
C SER A 167 12.82 0.29 0.92
N PRO A 168 14.15 0.21 1.09
CA PRO A 168 14.78 0.44 2.39
C PRO A 168 14.38 1.78 3.02
N VAL A 169 14.03 1.74 4.30
CA VAL A 169 13.83 2.91 5.15
C VAL A 169 15.22 3.37 5.63
N GLN A 170 15.65 4.53 5.18
CA GLN A 170 17.01 5.02 5.42
C GLN A 170 17.10 5.87 6.67
N VAL A 171 16.09 6.71 6.92
CA VAL A 171 16.00 7.55 8.13
C VAL A 171 14.54 7.64 8.57
N GLY A 172 14.30 7.56 9.87
CA GLY A 172 12.97 7.60 10.47
C GLY A 172 12.22 6.28 10.38
N ASP A 173 10.92 6.33 10.59
CA ASP A 173 10.05 5.16 10.66
C ASP A 173 8.92 5.27 9.63
N LEU A 174 8.73 4.23 8.82
CA LEU A 174 7.57 4.15 7.93
C LEU A 174 6.43 3.39 8.60
N TYR A 175 5.30 4.06 8.74
CA TYR A 175 4.03 3.45 9.14
C TYR A 175 3.08 3.44 7.95
N GLN A 176 2.46 2.29 7.70
CA GLN A 176 1.47 2.13 6.64
C GLN A 176 0.39 1.11 7.00
N VAL A 177 -0.73 1.14 6.29
CA VAL A 177 -1.80 0.14 6.43
C VAL A 177 -1.98 -0.57 5.10
N ARG A 178 -1.95 -1.88 5.13
CA ARG A 178 -2.26 -2.73 3.98
C ARG A 178 -3.71 -3.19 4.04
N ILE A 179 -4.46 -2.90 2.98
CA ILE A 179 -5.89 -3.17 2.85
C ILE A 179 -6.09 -4.12 1.67
N GLN A 180 -6.69 -5.27 1.90
CA GLN A 180 -6.96 -6.27 0.87
C GLN A 180 -8.44 -6.29 0.51
N LEU A 181 -8.74 -6.07 -0.77
CA LEU A 181 -10.10 -5.94 -1.29
C LEU A 181 -10.45 -7.12 -2.19
N ALA A 182 -11.64 -7.68 -1.97
CA ALA A 182 -12.22 -8.72 -2.81
C ALA A 182 -13.41 -8.20 -3.61
N THR A 183 -13.62 -8.74 -4.79
CA THR A 183 -14.74 -8.44 -5.69
C THR A 183 -15.57 -9.67 -6.00
N ASN A 184 -16.75 -9.49 -6.60
CA ASN A 184 -17.67 -10.61 -6.93
C ASN A 184 -17.08 -11.58 -7.95
N GLN A 185 -16.21 -11.08 -8.81
CA GLN A 185 -15.51 -11.89 -9.82
C GLN A 185 -14.01 -11.62 -9.72
N PRO A 186 -13.17 -12.65 -9.90
CA PRO A 186 -11.72 -12.46 -9.94
C PRO A 186 -11.32 -11.39 -10.94
N TYR A 187 -10.60 -10.39 -10.46
CA TYR A 187 -10.02 -9.36 -11.32
C TYR A 187 -8.64 -9.81 -11.81
N LEU A 188 -8.40 -9.67 -13.12
CA LEU A 188 -7.09 -9.84 -13.73
C LEU A 188 -6.77 -8.59 -14.51
N TYR A 189 -5.64 -7.98 -14.20
CA TYR A 189 -5.14 -6.84 -14.97
C TYR A 189 -4.90 -7.27 -16.41
N ASN A 190 -5.41 -6.48 -17.34
CA ASN A 190 -5.16 -6.64 -18.76
C ASN A 190 -4.46 -5.38 -19.30
N PRO A 191 -3.19 -5.48 -19.73
CA PRO A 191 -2.45 -4.33 -20.26
C PRO A 191 -3.12 -3.61 -21.42
N ARG A 192 -4.06 -4.27 -22.11
CA ARG A 192 -4.84 -3.66 -23.21
C ARG A 192 -5.93 -2.71 -22.69
N ASP A 193 -6.42 -2.94 -21.48
CA ASP A 193 -7.45 -2.11 -20.86
C ASP A 193 -6.85 -0.82 -20.30
N PHE A 194 -5.55 -0.86 -20.00
CA PHE A 194 -4.78 0.27 -19.48
C PHE A 194 -3.51 0.47 -20.34
N PRO A 195 -3.68 0.77 -21.65
CA PRO A 195 -2.54 1.03 -22.51
C PRO A 195 -1.91 2.34 -22.09
N GLY A 196 -0.70 2.32 -21.62
CA GLY A 196 -0.03 3.56 -21.25
C GLY A 196 1.38 3.36 -20.74
N ASN A 197 2.19 4.38 -20.94
CA ASN A 197 3.47 4.50 -20.29
C ASN A 197 3.22 5.06 -18.89
N TYR A 198 3.37 4.25 -17.85
CA TYR A 198 3.13 4.64 -16.45
C TYR A 198 3.85 5.94 -16.08
N THR A 199 5.03 6.19 -16.62
CA THR A 199 5.78 7.45 -16.41
C THR A 199 5.04 8.68 -16.94
N THR A 200 4.14 8.54 -17.89
CA THR A 200 3.35 9.66 -18.42
C THR A 200 2.18 10.01 -17.51
N TRP A 201 1.56 9.03 -16.86
CA TRP A 201 0.46 9.23 -15.93
C TRP A 201 0.86 10.06 -14.71
N PHE A 202 2.06 9.85 -14.20
CA PHE A 202 2.54 10.47 -12.96
C PHE A 202 3.13 11.86 -13.15
N LYS A 203 3.55 12.23 -14.35
CA LYS A 203 3.95 13.61 -14.67
C LYS A 203 2.79 14.60 -14.62
N THR A 204 1.55 14.12 -14.60
CA THR A 204 0.33 14.93 -14.53
C THR A 204 -0.20 15.09 -13.10
N LEU A 205 0.33 14.33 -12.14
CA LEU A 205 -0.08 14.34 -10.73
C LEU A 205 0.99 14.94 -9.80
N LEU A 206 2.16 15.31 -10.33
CA LEU A 206 3.20 16.11 -9.71
C LEU A 206 3.15 17.54 -10.27
#